data_b5e2d3cc782fb8b78153c0c79c5f33c1
#
_entry.id   b5e2d3cc782fb8b78153c0c79c5f33c1
#
_cell.length_a   1.000
_cell.length_b   1.000
_cell.length_c   1.000
_cell.angle_alpha   90.00
_cell.angle_beta   90.00
_cell.angle_gamma   90.00
#
_symmetry.space_group_name_H-M   'P 1'
#
loop_
_entity.id
_entity.type
_entity.pdbx_description
1 polymer ?
#
loop_
_entity_poly.entity_id
_entity_poly.type
_entity_poly.pdbx_seq_one_letter_code
_entity_poly.pdbx_strand_id
1 'polypeptide(L)'
;MPNSKIGGHYSQAYDEELQQAVVRLLQMAALAQQQLDDAMTAFIGADAELAQQVKDFDRKVNNFEVDIDEHCLDILARRQPAATDLRLVLSVLKSVNDIERIGDLAKRIAKALLKDESGNRPTEVQLAQLNTMGAKVQQ
;
A
#
# COMPACT_ATOMS: atom_id res chain seq x y z
N MET A 1 15.08 -19.50 19.22
CA MET A 1 15.21 -18.41 20.17
C MET A 1 15.14 -18.91 21.59
N PRO A 2 16.25 -18.72 22.31
CA PRO A 2 16.33 -19.31 23.66
C PRO A 2 15.27 -18.81 24.61
N ASN A 3 14.70 -17.65 24.36
CA ASN A 3 13.71 -17.05 25.27
C ASN A 3 12.30 -17.57 25.12
N SER A 4 12.04 -18.34 24.10
CA SER A 4 10.69 -18.82 23.82
C SER A 4 10.15 -19.77 24.89
N LYS A 5 11.03 -20.38 25.68
CA LYS A 5 10.63 -21.32 26.74
C LYS A 5 10.22 -20.59 28.03
N ILE A 6 10.79 -19.45 28.33
CA ILE A 6 10.56 -18.74 29.58
C ILE A 6 9.32 -17.86 29.51
N GLY A 7 9.09 -17.25 28.38
CA GLY A 7 7.93 -16.42 28.17
C GLY A 7 7.02 -16.98 27.10
N GLY A 8 6.78 -18.28 27.07
CA GLY A 8 6.17 -19.01 25.95
C GLY A 8 4.96 -18.34 25.33
N HIS A 9 3.95 -18.01 26.14
CA HIS A 9 2.75 -17.35 25.64
C HIS A 9 3.00 -15.91 25.23
N TYR A 10 3.80 -15.18 26.02
CA TYR A 10 4.14 -13.80 25.74
C TYR A 10 4.97 -13.70 24.45
N SER A 11 6.00 -14.52 24.31
CA SER A 11 6.87 -14.52 23.13
C SER A 11 6.13 -14.93 21.86
N GLN A 12 5.24 -15.92 21.97
CA GLN A 12 4.45 -16.37 20.84
C GLN A 12 3.46 -15.29 20.38
N ALA A 13 2.76 -14.66 21.31
CA ALA A 13 1.83 -13.60 21.00
C ALA A 13 2.55 -12.40 20.36
N TYR A 14 3.73 -12.07 20.87
CA TYR A 14 4.55 -11.00 20.34
C TYR A 14 5.02 -11.30 18.93
N ASP A 15 5.53 -12.50 18.71
CA ASP A 15 5.99 -12.94 17.38
C ASP A 15 4.84 -12.91 16.38
N GLU A 16 3.65 -13.31 16.78
CA GLU A 16 2.45 -13.27 15.93
C GLU A 16 2.07 -11.82 15.59
N GLU A 17 2.19 -10.90 16.54
CA GLU A 17 1.91 -9.48 16.29
C GLU A 17 2.90 -8.90 15.27
N LEU A 18 4.19 -9.24 15.39
CA LEU A 18 5.20 -8.80 14.43
C LEU A 18 4.93 -9.39 13.05
N GLN A 19 4.59 -10.67 12.98
CA GLN A 19 4.25 -11.32 11.72
C GLN A 19 3.01 -10.70 11.08
N GLN A 20 2.00 -10.38 11.88
CA GLN A 20 0.77 -9.75 11.39
C GLN A 20 1.06 -8.38 10.78
N ALA A 21 1.97 -7.62 11.37
CA ALA A 21 2.36 -6.33 10.80
C ALA A 21 2.93 -6.52 9.40
N VAL A 22 3.81 -7.50 9.21
CA VAL A 22 4.42 -7.79 7.91
C VAL A 22 3.39 -8.33 6.93
N VAL A 23 2.54 -9.26 7.36
CA VAL A 23 1.50 -9.85 6.49
C VAL A 23 0.55 -8.76 5.98
N ARG A 24 0.10 -7.89 6.86
CA ARG A 24 -0.80 -6.79 6.48
C ARG A 24 -0.13 -5.81 5.53
N LEU A 25 1.16 -5.55 5.75
CA LEU A 25 1.94 -4.70 4.85
C LEU A 25 1.99 -5.29 3.45
N LEU A 26 2.25 -6.59 3.33
CA LEU A 26 2.29 -7.28 2.04
C LEU A 26 0.92 -7.30 1.37
N GLN A 27 -0.14 -7.46 2.14
CA GLN A 27 -1.51 -7.38 1.61
C GLN A 27 -1.81 -5.97 1.08
N MET A 28 -1.42 -4.94 1.82
CA MET A 28 -1.58 -3.56 1.37
C MET A 28 -0.80 -3.30 0.09
N ALA A 29 0.43 -3.81 0.01
CA ALA A 29 1.27 -3.66 -1.18
C ALA A 29 0.62 -4.29 -2.41
N ALA A 30 0.05 -5.49 -2.26
CA ALA A 30 -0.65 -6.17 -3.34
C ALA A 30 -1.87 -5.37 -3.82
N LEU A 31 -2.62 -4.79 -2.89
CA LEU A 31 -3.77 -3.96 -3.23
C LEU A 31 -3.36 -2.68 -3.96
N ALA A 32 -2.30 -2.03 -3.50
CA ALA A 32 -1.80 -0.81 -4.14
C ALA A 32 -1.28 -1.10 -5.56
N GLN A 33 -0.60 -2.23 -5.74
CA GLN A 33 -0.13 -2.64 -7.06
C GLN A 33 -1.31 -2.90 -8.00
N GLN A 34 -2.33 -3.61 -7.54
CA GLN A 34 -3.54 -3.85 -8.33
C GLN A 34 -4.21 -2.53 -8.70
N GLN A 35 -4.30 -1.62 -7.75
CA GLN A 35 -4.86 -0.30 -7.97
C GLN A 35 -4.11 0.46 -9.07
N LEU A 36 -2.77 0.42 -9.03
CA LEU A 36 -1.96 1.07 -10.05
C LEU A 36 -2.12 0.43 -11.42
N ASP A 37 -2.12 -0.91 -11.48
CA ASP A 37 -2.31 -1.64 -12.73
C ASP A 37 -3.67 -1.29 -13.36
N ASP A 38 -4.72 -1.27 -12.54
CA ASP A 38 -6.06 -0.93 -13.02
C ASP A 38 -6.15 0.53 -13.47
N ALA A 39 -5.48 1.43 -12.76
CA ALA A 39 -5.43 2.85 -13.13
C ALA A 39 -4.78 3.03 -14.49
N MET A 40 -3.67 2.35 -14.74
CA MET A 40 -2.96 2.40 -16.01
C MET A 40 -3.80 1.81 -17.13
N THR A 41 -4.44 0.68 -16.88
CA THR A 41 -5.34 0.04 -17.84
C THR A 41 -6.52 0.96 -18.18
N ALA A 42 -7.11 1.56 -17.18
CA ALA A 42 -8.22 2.49 -17.36
C ALA A 42 -7.81 3.70 -18.19
N PHE A 43 -6.65 4.27 -17.87
CA PHE A 43 -6.16 5.48 -18.52
C PHE A 43 -5.87 5.22 -20.00
N ILE A 44 -5.15 4.14 -20.30
CA ILE A 44 -4.77 3.79 -21.67
C ILE A 44 -5.98 3.44 -22.50
N GLY A 45 -6.95 2.72 -21.91
CA GLY A 45 -8.17 2.31 -22.60
C GLY A 45 -9.30 3.33 -22.54
N ALA A 46 -9.09 4.47 -21.88
CA ALA A 46 -10.11 5.48 -21.65
C ALA A 46 -11.37 4.89 -20.99
N ASP A 47 -11.17 3.98 -20.04
CA ASP A 47 -12.24 3.26 -19.33
C ASP A 47 -12.62 4.00 -18.05
N ALA A 48 -13.62 4.86 -18.14
CA ALA A 48 -14.07 5.68 -17.02
C ALA A 48 -14.66 4.85 -15.88
N GLU A 49 -15.32 3.76 -16.20
CA GLU A 49 -15.90 2.88 -15.19
C GLU A 49 -14.81 2.24 -14.33
N LEU A 50 -13.77 1.73 -14.97
CA LEU A 50 -12.61 1.16 -14.26
C LEU A 50 -11.89 2.24 -13.45
N ALA A 51 -11.75 3.45 -13.99
CA ALA A 51 -11.13 4.58 -13.27
C ALA A 51 -11.92 4.92 -12.00
N GLN A 52 -13.24 4.87 -12.07
CA GLN A 52 -14.07 5.10 -10.90
C GLN A 52 -13.89 4.00 -9.86
N GLN A 53 -13.76 2.76 -10.30
CA GLN A 53 -13.47 1.63 -9.41
C GLN A 53 -12.12 1.80 -8.69
N VAL A 54 -11.09 2.25 -9.42
CA VAL A 54 -9.78 2.53 -8.85
C VAL A 54 -9.87 3.60 -7.76
N LYS A 55 -10.61 4.65 -8.06
CA LYS A 55 -10.81 5.76 -7.12
C LYS A 55 -11.51 5.29 -5.84
N ASP A 56 -12.55 4.49 -5.99
CA ASP A 56 -13.31 3.94 -4.86
C ASP A 56 -12.50 2.92 -4.07
N PHE A 57 -11.66 2.16 -4.75
CA PHE A 57 -10.80 1.13 -4.15
C PHE A 57 -9.76 1.73 -3.20
N ASP A 58 -9.39 2.99 -3.39
CA ASP A 58 -8.40 3.67 -2.55
C ASP A 58 -8.76 3.63 -1.07
N ARG A 59 -10.05 3.57 -0.74
CA ARG A 59 -10.51 3.45 0.63
C ARG A 59 -9.98 2.19 1.31
N LYS A 60 -9.89 1.07 0.57
CA LYS A 60 -9.36 -0.18 1.11
C LYS A 60 -7.88 -0.06 1.47
N VAL A 61 -7.12 0.59 0.60
CA VAL A 61 -5.68 0.83 0.84
C VAL A 61 -5.50 1.72 2.06
N ASN A 62 -6.29 2.78 2.17
CA ASN A 62 -6.26 3.68 3.31
C ASN A 62 -6.65 2.99 4.61
N ASN A 63 -7.61 2.08 4.58
CA ASN A 63 -8.00 1.31 5.75
C ASN A 63 -6.86 0.41 6.23
N PHE A 64 -6.12 -0.20 5.32
CA PHE A 64 -4.93 -0.97 5.66
C PHE A 64 -3.86 -0.09 6.31
N GLU A 65 -3.65 1.11 5.77
CA GLU A 65 -2.69 2.07 6.34
C GLU A 65 -3.01 2.36 7.80
N VAL A 66 -4.24 2.74 8.09
CA VAL A 66 -4.68 3.06 9.46
C VAL A 66 -4.52 1.85 10.36
N ASP A 67 -4.95 0.68 9.89
CA ASP A 67 -4.90 -0.55 10.67
C ASP A 67 -3.46 -0.97 10.99
N ILE A 68 -2.56 -0.89 10.02
CA ILE A 68 -1.15 -1.22 10.21
C ILE A 68 -0.49 -0.21 11.17
N ASP A 69 -0.76 1.07 10.99
CA ASP A 69 -0.20 2.11 11.86
C ASP A 69 -0.63 1.88 13.30
N GLU A 70 -1.91 1.64 13.55
CA GLU A 70 -2.43 1.38 14.89
C GLU A 70 -1.82 0.13 15.49
N HIS A 71 -1.69 -0.93 14.68
CA HIS A 71 -1.10 -2.19 15.13
C HIS A 71 0.37 -2.01 15.52
N CYS A 72 1.14 -1.28 14.71
CA CYS A 72 2.55 -1.00 14.99
C CYS A 72 2.72 -0.12 16.22
N LEU A 73 1.90 0.92 16.37
CA LEU A 73 1.95 1.80 17.54
C LEU A 73 1.60 1.02 18.81
N ASP A 74 0.64 0.11 18.74
CA ASP A 74 0.28 -0.76 19.85
C ASP A 74 1.44 -1.66 20.26
N ILE A 75 2.15 -2.26 19.30
CA ILE A 75 3.34 -3.06 19.56
C ILE A 75 4.40 -2.21 20.27
N LEU A 76 4.67 -1.02 19.78
CA LEU A 76 5.66 -0.13 20.36
C LEU A 76 5.32 0.26 21.81
N ALA A 77 4.04 0.51 22.07
CA ALA A 77 3.56 0.92 23.38
C ALA A 77 3.57 -0.21 24.40
N ARG A 78 3.13 -1.42 24.02
CA ARG A 78 2.95 -2.54 24.93
C ARG A 78 4.17 -3.43 25.09
N ARG A 79 4.92 -3.61 24.01
CA ARG A 79 5.99 -4.62 23.97
C ARG A 79 7.39 -4.05 24.18
N GLN A 80 7.59 -2.77 23.95
CA GLN A 80 8.91 -2.12 24.04
C GLN A 80 9.98 -2.96 23.32
N PRO A 81 9.86 -3.11 22.00
CA PRO A 81 10.70 -4.05 21.25
C PRO A 81 12.20 -3.71 21.34
N ALA A 82 13.03 -4.76 21.36
CA ALA A 82 14.48 -4.63 21.30
C ALA A 82 14.92 -4.18 19.89
N ALA A 83 16.20 -3.83 19.77
CA ALA A 83 16.74 -3.15 18.58
C ALA A 83 16.32 -3.76 17.25
N THR A 84 16.42 -5.09 17.08
CA THR A 84 16.06 -5.76 15.83
C THR A 84 14.58 -5.67 15.56
N ASP A 85 13.76 -5.95 16.55
CA ASP A 85 12.31 -5.91 16.42
C ASP A 85 11.82 -4.47 16.24
N LEU A 86 12.45 -3.52 16.93
CA LEU A 86 12.16 -2.10 16.75
C LEU A 86 12.41 -1.68 15.30
N ARG A 87 13.53 -2.10 14.72
CA ARG A 87 13.85 -1.80 13.33
C ARG A 87 12.80 -2.38 12.38
N LEU A 88 12.33 -3.59 12.67
CA LEU A 88 11.29 -4.22 11.87
C LEU A 88 10.01 -3.37 11.90
N VAL A 89 9.55 -2.98 13.07
CA VAL A 89 8.33 -2.18 13.22
C VAL A 89 8.48 -0.83 12.51
N LEU A 90 9.62 -0.16 12.68
CA LEU A 90 9.89 1.12 12.02
C LEU A 90 9.97 0.97 10.51
N SER A 91 10.53 -0.15 10.01
CA SER A 91 10.58 -0.45 8.58
C SER A 91 9.18 -0.66 8.01
N VAL A 92 8.30 -1.33 8.75
CA VAL A 92 6.91 -1.51 8.34
C VAL A 92 6.22 -0.15 8.24
N LEU A 93 6.36 0.70 9.25
CA LEU A 93 5.75 2.04 9.24
C LEU A 93 6.23 2.88 8.07
N LYS A 94 7.52 2.82 7.77
CA LYS A 94 8.09 3.54 6.64
C LYS A 94 7.56 2.99 5.32
N SER A 95 7.48 1.66 5.19
CA SER A 95 6.99 1.00 3.98
C SER A 95 5.52 1.30 3.72
N VAL A 96 4.71 1.43 4.78
CA VAL A 96 3.31 1.82 4.66
C VAL A 96 3.18 3.16 3.94
N ASN A 97 4.02 4.13 4.30
CA ASN A 97 4.01 5.44 3.66
C ASN A 97 4.37 5.35 2.17
N ASP A 98 5.36 4.53 1.83
CA ASP A 98 5.77 4.34 0.44
C ASP A 98 4.65 3.68 -0.39
N ILE A 99 3.98 2.69 0.19
CA ILE A 99 2.88 1.99 -0.47
C ILE A 99 1.67 2.92 -0.64
N GLU A 100 1.39 3.74 0.37
CA GLU A 100 0.31 4.73 0.30
C GLU A 100 0.54 5.69 -0.87
N ARG A 101 1.78 6.08 -1.13
CA ARG A 101 2.10 6.94 -2.28
C ARG A 101 1.79 6.26 -3.61
N ILE A 102 2.02 4.95 -3.71
CA ILE A 102 1.65 4.19 -4.92
C ILE A 102 0.14 4.23 -5.12
N GLY A 103 -0.63 4.00 -4.07
CA GLY A 103 -2.09 4.09 -4.11
C GLY A 103 -2.57 5.49 -4.50
N ASP A 104 -1.93 6.53 -3.95
CA ASP A 104 -2.24 7.91 -4.27
C ASP A 104 -1.96 8.23 -5.74
N LEU A 105 -0.86 7.72 -6.27
CA LEU A 105 -0.53 7.87 -7.70
C LEU A 105 -1.62 7.22 -8.57
N ALA A 106 -2.04 6.00 -8.23
CA ALA A 106 -3.10 5.31 -8.95
C ALA A 106 -4.39 6.14 -8.95
N LYS A 107 -4.74 6.68 -7.80
CA LYS A 107 -5.93 7.52 -7.64
C LYS A 107 -5.83 8.79 -8.51
N ARG A 108 -4.66 9.40 -8.57
CA ARG A 108 -4.44 10.59 -9.41
C ARG A 108 -4.59 10.28 -10.88
N ILE A 109 -4.08 9.14 -11.33
CA ILE A 109 -4.22 8.69 -12.72
C ILE A 109 -5.70 8.49 -13.05
N ALA A 110 -6.44 7.83 -12.14
CA ALA A 110 -7.87 7.61 -12.32
C ALA A 110 -8.65 8.92 -12.37
N LYS A 111 -8.33 9.86 -11.48
CA LYS A 111 -8.95 11.19 -11.46
C LYS A 111 -8.67 11.97 -12.74
N ALA A 112 -7.45 11.85 -13.26
CA ALA A 112 -7.07 12.54 -14.51
C ALA A 112 -7.94 12.05 -15.67
N LEU A 113 -8.19 10.74 -15.76
CA LEU A 113 -9.08 10.20 -16.79
C LEU A 113 -10.52 10.68 -16.60
N LEU A 114 -11.04 10.66 -15.38
CA LEU A 114 -12.41 11.08 -15.10
C LEU A 114 -12.62 12.56 -15.38
N LYS A 115 -11.61 13.39 -15.10
CA LYS A 115 -11.62 14.79 -15.43
C LYS A 115 -11.57 15.02 -16.95
N ASP A 116 -10.86 14.14 -17.65
CA ASP A 116 -10.67 14.21 -19.08
C ASP A 116 -11.95 13.98 -19.86
N GLU A 117 -12.91 13.22 -19.32
CA GLU A 117 -14.22 13.02 -19.92
C GLU A 117 -15.02 14.33 -20.05
N SER A 118 -14.62 15.36 -19.31
CA SER A 118 -15.23 16.68 -19.48
C SER A 118 -14.51 17.56 -20.51
N GLY A 119 -13.61 17.01 -21.33
CA GLY A 119 -13.10 17.68 -22.51
C GLY A 119 -11.59 17.74 -22.72
N ASN A 120 -10.76 17.23 -21.82
CA ASN A 120 -9.30 17.30 -21.92
C ASN A 120 -8.67 15.93 -21.97
N ARG A 121 -8.45 15.41 -23.18
CA ARG A 121 -7.77 14.11 -23.30
C ARG A 121 -6.25 14.26 -23.20
N PRO A 122 -5.55 13.29 -22.57
CA PRO A 122 -4.10 13.33 -22.50
C PRO A 122 -3.48 13.19 -23.89
N THR A 123 -2.33 13.81 -24.06
CA THR A 123 -1.56 13.67 -25.28
C THR A 123 -0.92 12.29 -25.37
N GLU A 124 -0.52 11.88 -26.59
CA GLU A 124 0.20 10.62 -26.79
C GLU A 124 1.50 10.57 -25.96
N VAL A 125 2.16 11.70 -25.80
CA VAL A 125 3.38 11.79 -24.98
C VAL A 125 3.09 11.49 -23.52
N GLN A 126 1.99 12.01 -22.99
CA GLN A 126 1.57 11.74 -21.60
C GLN A 126 1.23 10.26 -21.39
N LEU A 127 0.54 9.65 -22.35
CA LEU A 127 0.25 8.22 -22.30
C LEU A 127 1.52 7.38 -22.32
N ALA A 128 2.47 7.73 -23.19
CA ALA A 128 3.76 7.02 -23.28
C ALA A 128 4.54 7.12 -21.97
N GLN A 129 4.54 8.29 -21.32
CA GLN A 129 5.21 8.50 -20.04
C GLN A 129 4.58 7.66 -18.95
N LEU A 130 3.24 7.59 -18.91
CA LEU A 130 2.53 6.78 -17.92
C LEU A 130 2.80 5.29 -18.11
N ASN A 131 2.85 4.82 -19.34
CA ASN A 131 3.20 3.44 -19.66
C ASN A 131 4.59 3.10 -19.14
N THR A 132 5.55 3.99 -19.33
CA THR A 132 6.93 3.80 -18.86
C THR A 132 6.97 3.73 -17.34
N MET A 133 6.25 4.59 -16.66
CA MET A 133 6.16 4.59 -15.19
C MET A 133 5.54 3.30 -14.67
N GLY A 134 4.45 2.84 -15.29
CA GLY A 134 3.79 1.60 -14.91
C GLY A 134 4.71 0.40 -15.08
N ALA A 135 5.45 0.31 -16.17
CA ALA A 135 6.41 -0.77 -16.39
C ALA A 135 7.53 -0.78 -15.34
N LYS A 136 8.02 0.39 -14.93
CA LYS A 136 9.05 0.49 -13.90
C LYS A 136 8.55 0.05 -12.53
N VAL A 137 7.32 0.36 -12.19
CA VAL A 137 6.74 -0.02 -10.91
C VAL A 137 6.49 -1.53 -10.83
N GLN A 138 6.13 -2.16 -11.93
CA GLN A 138 5.86 -3.60 -12.00
C GLN A 138 7.12 -4.46 -11.96
N GLN A 139 8.27 -3.91 -12.23
CA GLN A 139 9.54 -4.59 -12.13
C GLN A 139 10.07 -4.54 -10.70
#